data_533d0acc41825064c748f9e0a872451d
#
_entry.id   533d0acc41825064c748f9e0a872451d
#
_cell.length_a   1.000
_cell.length_b   1.000
_cell.length_c   1.000
_cell.angle_alpha   90.00
_cell.angle_beta   90.00
_cell.angle_gamma   90.00
#
_symmetry.space_group_name_H-M   'P 1'
#
loop_
_entity.id
_entity.type
_entity.pdbx_description
1 polymer ?
#
loop_
_entity_poly.entity_id
_entity_poly.type
_entity_poly.pdbx_seq_one_letter_code
_entity_poly.pdbx_strand_id
1 'polypeptide(L)'
;MDRDDLDPALHRQALVGLARLNMVSGSAGILWSAMRGRLSADRPTTLLDVATGSGDVPLALARRAKRAGLQLSITACDRSDVALDEARRAARLDGFSSEGPVSFRCVRAEALDVHSPEGLPTGPFDIVTCSLFLHHLTDAEAVSLLAALALRTRHLLLVNDLDRGWWGHFVVRLGSFLLTRSPVVRFDGPASMGGAFTRAETRELAARAGLDGATVGWRWPCRWLLEHHTA
;
A
#
# COMPACT_ATOMS: atom_id res chain seq x y z
N MET A 1 -6.79 -12.94 -6.97
CA MET A 1 -5.48 -13.13 -6.35
C MET A 1 -5.60 -13.55 -4.90
N ASP A 2 -6.68 -13.24 -4.25
CA ASP A 2 -6.96 -13.55 -2.83
C ASP A 2 -7.55 -14.95 -2.58
N ARG A 3 -7.31 -15.91 -3.49
CA ARG A 3 -7.73 -17.29 -3.33
C ARG A 3 -6.64 -18.09 -2.64
N ASP A 4 -6.96 -18.64 -1.47
CA ASP A 4 -6.06 -19.46 -0.64
C ASP A 4 -5.63 -20.78 -1.32
N ASP A 5 -6.24 -21.13 -2.47
CA ASP A 5 -6.01 -22.34 -3.25
C ASP A 5 -5.09 -22.17 -4.48
N LEU A 6 -4.47 -20.98 -4.66
CA LEU A 6 -3.54 -20.72 -5.77
C LEU A 6 -2.21 -21.47 -5.59
N ASP A 7 -1.74 -22.11 -6.65
CA ASP A 7 -0.38 -22.68 -6.71
C ASP A 7 0.65 -21.60 -6.32
N PRO A 8 1.56 -21.87 -5.37
CA PRO A 8 2.57 -20.92 -4.93
C PRO A 8 3.45 -20.35 -6.05
N ALA A 9 3.65 -21.10 -7.15
CA ALA A 9 4.40 -20.63 -8.31
C ALA A 9 3.59 -19.60 -9.13
N LEU A 10 2.30 -19.83 -9.33
CA LEU A 10 1.41 -18.87 -9.99
C LEU A 10 1.21 -17.62 -9.14
N HIS A 11 1.11 -17.76 -7.82
CA HIS A 11 1.02 -16.64 -6.89
C HIS A 11 2.28 -15.76 -6.99
N ARG A 12 3.50 -16.35 -6.93
CA ARG A 12 4.76 -15.59 -7.12
C ARG A 12 4.83 -14.88 -8.46
N GLN A 13 4.41 -15.55 -9.54
CA GLN A 13 4.40 -14.92 -10.86
C GLN A 13 3.43 -13.72 -10.93
N ALA A 14 2.28 -13.81 -10.27
CA ALA A 14 1.33 -12.71 -10.15
C ALA A 14 1.92 -11.55 -9.35
N LEU A 15 2.55 -11.81 -8.19
CA LEU A 15 3.23 -10.80 -7.37
C LEU A 15 4.32 -10.05 -8.16
N VAL A 16 5.14 -10.75 -8.94
CA VAL A 16 6.16 -10.10 -9.81
C VAL A 16 5.51 -9.22 -10.89
N GLY A 17 4.39 -9.67 -11.48
CA GLY A 17 3.64 -8.87 -12.46
C GLY A 17 3.06 -7.60 -11.85
N LEU A 18 2.48 -7.70 -10.65
CA LEU A 18 1.95 -6.56 -9.90
C LEU A 18 3.03 -5.57 -9.46
N ALA A 19 4.17 -6.07 -8.97
CA ALA A 19 5.30 -5.22 -8.62
C ALA A 19 5.78 -4.36 -9.80
N ARG A 20 5.81 -4.93 -11.02
CA ARG A 20 6.12 -4.17 -12.23
C ARG A 20 5.09 -3.10 -12.55
N LEU A 21 3.80 -3.41 -12.43
CA LEU A 21 2.73 -2.45 -12.61
C LEU A 21 2.80 -1.33 -11.57
N ASN A 22 3.06 -1.66 -10.31
CA ASN A 22 3.22 -0.69 -9.23
C ASN A 22 4.43 0.22 -9.43
N MET A 23 5.53 -0.31 -9.94
CA MET A 23 6.72 0.48 -10.26
C MET A 23 6.44 1.49 -11.38
N VAL A 24 5.76 1.06 -12.46
CA VAL A 24 5.42 1.93 -13.61
C VAL A 24 4.32 2.93 -13.24
N SER A 25 3.36 2.55 -12.42
CA SER A 25 2.25 3.40 -12.00
C SER A 25 2.59 4.41 -10.89
N GLY A 26 3.83 4.41 -10.40
CA GLY A 26 4.37 5.48 -9.57
C GLY A 26 3.90 5.54 -8.12
N SER A 27 3.26 4.47 -7.56
CA SER A 27 2.76 4.45 -6.17
C SER A 27 3.76 4.96 -5.15
N ALA A 28 4.99 4.42 -5.17
CA ALA A 28 6.04 4.86 -4.26
C ALA A 28 6.46 6.33 -4.48
N GLY A 29 6.33 6.85 -5.70
CA GLY A 29 6.57 8.26 -6.00
C GLY A 29 5.51 9.18 -5.41
N ILE A 30 4.25 8.76 -5.51
CA ILE A 30 3.09 9.47 -4.94
C ILE A 30 3.25 9.58 -3.43
N LEU A 31 3.46 8.44 -2.74
CA LEU A 31 3.62 8.41 -1.29
C LEU A 31 4.86 9.18 -0.83
N TRP A 32 6.00 9.02 -1.52
CA TRP A 32 7.23 9.74 -1.20
C TRP A 32 7.04 11.26 -1.23
N SER A 33 6.35 11.76 -2.25
CA SER A 33 6.10 13.20 -2.39
C SER A 33 5.28 13.76 -1.24
N ALA A 34 4.32 12.98 -0.72
CA ALA A 34 3.48 13.38 0.40
C ALA A 34 4.19 13.30 1.76
N MET A 35 5.07 12.29 1.94
CA MET A 35 5.65 12.00 3.25
C MET A 35 7.06 12.56 3.48
N ARG A 36 7.86 12.82 2.43
CA ARG A 36 9.29 13.13 2.57
C ARG A 36 9.60 14.30 3.50
N GLY A 37 8.73 15.31 3.53
CA GLY A 37 8.90 16.49 4.40
C GLY A 37 8.71 16.21 5.89
N ARG A 38 8.26 15.00 6.26
CA ARG A 38 8.11 14.56 7.65
C ARG A 38 9.23 13.64 8.13
N LEU A 39 10.10 13.21 7.22
CA LEU A 39 11.26 12.40 7.54
C LEU A 39 12.41 13.26 8.05
N SER A 40 13.20 12.73 8.98
CA SER A 40 14.37 13.39 9.56
C SER A 40 15.64 12.56 9.37
N ALA A 41 16.79 13.22 9.32
CA ALA A 41 18.09 12.57 9.37
C ALA A 41 18.51 12.23 10.82
N ASP A 42 17.93 12.92 11.81
CA ASP A 42 18.38 12.85 13.22
C ASP A 42 17.61 11.81 14.04
N ARG A 43 16.39 11.45 13.60
CA ARG A 43 15.56 10.47 14.30
C ARG A 43 14.78 9.60 13.31
N PRO A 44 14.58 8.31 13.62
CA PRO A 44 13.79 7.45 12.76
C PRO A 44 12.31 7.87 12.78
N THR A 45 11.72 7.96 11.59
CA THR A 45 10.28 8.06 11.40
C THR A 45 9.74 6.65 11.28
N THR A 46 8.71 6.29 12.04
CA THR A 46 8.08 4.97 11.99
C THR A 46 6.99 4.95 10.93
N LEU A 47 7.01 3.94 10.07
CA LEU A 47 6.03 3.73 9.02
C LEU A 47 5.42 2.32 9.13
N LEU A 48 4.09 2.24 9.12
CA LEU A 48 3.34 1.00 8.91
C LEU A 48 2.81 0.98 7.49
N ASP A 49 3.13 -0.05 6.73
CA ASP A 49 2.56 -0.30 5.38
C ASP A 49 1.64 -1.51 5.44
N VAL A 50 0.35 -1.30 5.19
CA VAL A 50 -0.71 -2.30 5.34
C VAL A 50 -1.09 -2.87 3.98
N ALA A 51 -1.31 -4.19 3.94
CA ALA A 51 -1.50 -4.98 2.72
C ALA A 51 -0.33 -4.78 1.75
N THR A 52 0.87 -5.01 2.28
CA THR A 52 2.13 -4.68 1.60
C THR A 52 2.43 -5.54 0.38
N GLY A 53 1.78 -6.69 0.25
CA GLY A 53 2.09 -7.68 -0.78
C GLY A 53 3.56 -8.09 -0.73
N SER A 54 4.24 -8.09 -1.87
CA SER A 54 5.69 -8.39 -1.98
C SER A 54 6.61 -7.25 -1.51
N GLY A 55 6.06 -6.19 -0.89
CA GLY A 55 6.85 -5.11 -0.32
C GLY A 55 7.45 -4.13 -1.32
N ASP A 56 7.04 -4.15 -2.58
CA ASP A 56 7.60 -3.31 -3.64
C ASP A 56 7.47 -1.81 -3.35
N VAL A 57 6.35 -1.37 -2.83
CA VAL A 57 6.13 0.05 -2.48
C VAL A 57 6.97 0.47 -1.28
N PRO A 58 6.89 -0.16 -0.09
CA PRO A 58 7.67 0.27 1.06
C PRO A 58 9.18 0.07 0.86
N LEU A 59 9.64 -0.93 0.12
CA LEU A 59 11.05 -1.06 -0.24
C LEU A 59 11.54 0.06 -1.16
N ALA A 60 10.71 0.53 -2.09
CA ALA A 60 11.03 1.70 -2.89
C ALA A 60 11.10 2.99 -2.05
N LEU A 61 10.28 3.12 -1.00
CA LEU A 61 10.38 4.20 -0.01
C LEU A 61 11.67 4.09 0.81
N ALA A 62 12.04 2.88 1.27
CA ALA A 62 13.28 2.62 1.99
C ALA A 62 14.52 3.02 1.17
N ARG A 63 14.58 2.61 -0.12
CA ARG A 63 15.67 2.99 -1.02
C ARG A 63 15.78 4.51 -1.20
N ARG A 64 14.63 5.23 -1.24
CA ARG A 64 14.59 6.69 -1.35
C ARG A 64 15.07 7.36 -0.06
N ALA A 65 14.63 6.88 1.11
CA ALA A 65 15.08 7.37 2.40
C ALA A 65 16.60 7.19 2.55
N LYS A 66 17.13 6.00 2.24
CA LYS A 66 18.57 5.71 2.28
C LYS A 66 19.38 6.66 1.38
N ARG A 67 18.92 6.87 0.13
CA ARG A 67 19.59 7.80 -0.79
C ARG A 67 19.52 9.26 -0.35
N ALA A 68 18.49 9.65 0.38
CA ALA A 68 18.33 10.99 0.90
C ALA A 68 19.01 11.22 2.26
N GLY A 69 19.63 10.20 2.86
CA GLY A 69 20.23 10.27 4.20
C GLY A 69 19.21 10.43 5.32
N LEU A 70 17.95 9.99 5.10
CA LEU A 70 16.86 10.11 6.06
C LEU A 70 16.64 8.77 6.79
N GLN A 71 16.21 8.85 8.04
CA GLN A 71 15.94 7.67 8.85
C GLN A 71 14.48 7.24 8.73
N LEU A 72 14.24 5.94 8.46
CA LEU A 72 12.90 5.39 8.26
C LEU A 72 12.83 3.95 8.78
N SER A 73 11.96 3.70 9.75
CA SER A 73 11.70 2.35 10.28
C SER A 73 10.39 1.83 9.74
N ILE A 74 10.44 0.84 8.86
CA ILE A 74 9.27 0.29 8.17
C ILE A 74 8.83 -1.01 8.81
N THR A 75 7.55 -1.09 9.16
CA THR A 75 6.82 -2.32 9.45
C THR A 75 5.86 -2.57 8.29
N ALA A 76 6.14 -3.59 7.50
CA ALA A 76 5.31 -4.03 6.39
C ALA A 76 4.43 -5.20 6.84
N CYS A 77 3.12 -5.14 6.64
CA CYS A 77 2.25 -6.23 7.05
C CYS A 77 1.31 -6.70 5.92
N ASP A 78 1.08 -8.01 5.91
CA ASP A 78 0.20 -8.68 4.98
C ASP A 78 -0.34 -9.97 5.62
N ARG A 79 -1.46 -10.49 5.12
CA ARG A 79 -2.00 -11.78 5.54
C ARG A 79 -1.29 -12.97 4.88
N SER A 80 -0.68 -12.78 3.74
CA SER A 80 -0.05 -13.81 2.92
C SER A 80 1.40 -14.03 3.31
N ASP A 81 1.71 -15.19 3.90
CA ASP A 81 3.09 -15.58 4.21
C ASP A 81 3.97 -15.65 2.95
N VAL A 82 3.40 -16.07 1.81
CA VAL A 82 4.11 -16.11 0.53
C VAL A 82 4.54 -14.70 0.09
N ALA A 83 3.63 -13.72 0.23
CA ALA A 83 3.94 -12.32 -0.09
C ALA A 83 5.01 -11.76 0.86
N LEU A 84 4.88 -12.02 2.17
CA LEU A 84 5.86 -11.58 3.17
C LEU A 84 7.23 -12.22 2.99
N ASP A 85 7.31 -13.47 2.55
CA ASP A 85 8.59 -14.13 2.26
C ASP A 85 9.29 -13.51 1.06
N GLU A 86 8.56 -13.14 0.01
CA GLU A 86 9.11 -12.38 -1.11
C GLU A 86 9.55 -10.98 -0.67
N ALA A 87 8.77 -10.28 0.19
CA ALA A 87 9.14 -8.99 0.75
C ALA A 87 10.43 -9.07 1.59
N ARG A 88 10.55 -10.09 2.47
CA ARG A 88 11.76 -10.36 3.27
C ARG A 88 12.97 -10.65 2.38
N ARG A 89 12.76 -11.45 1.33
CA ARG A 89 13.81 -11.76 0.36
C ARG A 89 14.29 -10.52 -0.37
N ALA A 90 13.36 -9.70 -0.88
CA ALA A 90 13.68 -8.46 -1.58
C ALA A 90 14.41 -7.46 -0.66
N ALA A 91 13.97 -7.33 0.61
CA ALA A 91 14.62 -6.49 1.61
C ALA A 91 16.10 -6.90 1.83
N ARG A 92 16.34 -8.21 2.00
CA ARG A 92 17.72 -8.73 2.15
C ARG A 92 18.59 -8.45 0.94
N LEU A 93 18.07 -8.60 -0.27
CA LEU A 93 18.80 -8.30 -1.51
C LEU A 93 19.17 -6.81 -1.63
N ASP A 94 18.33 -5.93 -1.09
CA ASP A 94 18.60 -4.49 -1.02
C ASP A 94 19.52 -4.08 0.15
N GLY A 95 19.90 -5.03 1.00
CA GLY A 95 20.72 -4.78 2.19
C GLY A 95 19.95 -4.08 3.32
N PHE A 96 18.62 -4.31 3.42
CA PHE A 96 17.82 -3.86 4.55
C PHE A 96 17.64 -5.00 5.57
N SER A 97 17.70 -4.62 6.84
CA SER A 97 17.45 -5.50 8.00
C SER A 97 16.42 -4.85 8.94
N SER A 98 16.13 -5.50 10.06
CA SER A 98 15.29 -4.94 11.13
C SER A 98 15.96 -3.81 11.91
N GLU A 99 17.23 -3.54 11.65
CA GLU A 99 18.05 -2.56 12.36
C GLU A 99 18.69 -1.56 11.39
N GLY A 100 19.14 -0.43 11.94
CA GLY A 100 19.86 0.61 11.19
C GLY A 100 19.02 1.84 10.89
N PRO A 101 19.62 2.86 10.25
CA PRO A 101 18.96 4.14 9.94
C PRO A 101 17.74 3.99 9.05
N VAL A 102 17.77 3.01 8.12
CA VAL A 102 16.61 2.58 7.36
C VAL A 102 16.42 1.09 7.65
N SER A 103 15.39 0.76 8.41
CA SER A 103 15.07 -0.61 8.79
C SER A 103 13.78 -1.11 8.15
N PHE A 104 13.70 -2.43 7.95
CA PHE A 104 12.57 -3.08 7.31
C PHE A 104 12.25 -4.41 7.99
N ARG A 105 11.02 -4.56 8.47
CA ARG A 105 10.52 -5.81 9.03
C ARG A 105 9.17 -6.17 8.46
N CYS A 106 8.90 -7.47 8.34
CA CYS A 106 7.62 -8.00 7.90
C CYS A 106 6.89 -8.68 9.05
N VAL A 107 5.59 -8.39 9.17
CA VAL A 107 4.71 -8.94 10.19
C VAL A 107 3.48 -9.53 9.51
N ARG A 108 3.08 -10.75 9.89
CA ARG A 108 1.80 -11.29 9.46
C ARG A 108 0.68 -10.57 10.19
N ALA A 109 -0.31 -10.09 9.45
CA ALA A 109 -1.45 -9.38 10.00
C ALA A 109 -2.66 -9.47 9.08
N GLU A 110 -3.85 -9.64 9.67
CA GLU A 110 -5.12 -9.58 8.96
C GLU A 110 -5.69 -8.16 9.04
N ALA A 111 -5.67 -7.45 7.92
CA ALA A 111 -6.03 -6.04 7.88
C ALA A 111 -7.50 -5.76 8.24
N LEU A 112 -8.40 -6.71 8.00
CA LEU A 112 -9.83 -6.60 8.29
C LEU A 112 -10.21 -7.12 9.67
N ASP A 113 -9.34 -7.88 10.32
CA ASP A 113 -9.58 -8.37 11.69
C ASP A 113 -8.92 -7.42 12.72
N VAL A 114 -9.50 -6.23 12.84
CA VAL A 114 -8.96 -5.15 13.67
C VAL A 114 -9.05 -5.42 15.19
N HIS A 115 -9.76 -6.46 15.59
CA HIS A 115 -10.00 -6.84 16.98
C HIS A 115 -9.23 -8.09 17.42
N SER A 116 -8.63 -8.82 16.49
CA SER A 116 -7.85 -10.02 16.74
C SER A 116 -6.41 -9.71 17.17
N PRO A 117 -5.76 -10.59 17.95
CA PRO A 117 -4.32 -10.54 18.15
C PRO A 117 -3.49 -10.65 16.87
N GLU A 118 -4.08 -11.27 15.82
CA GLU A 118 -3.51 -11.37 14.47
C GLU A 118 -3.86 -10.15 13.59
N GLY A 119 -4.57 -9.16 14.14
CA GLY A 119 -4.93 -7.92 13.47
C GLY A 119 -3.73 -6.99 13.25
N LEU A 120 -4.02 -5.78 12.82
CA LEU A 120 -2.97 -4.80 12.51
C LEU A 120 -2.03 -4.56 13.69
N PRO A 121 -0.70 -4.41 13.44
CA PRO A 121 0.28 -4.11 14.47
C PRO A 121 -0.15 -2.93 15.35
N THR A 122 0.09 -3.06 16.66
CA THR A 122 -0.22 -2.01 17.62
C THR A 122 0.64 -0.77 17.34
N GLY A 123 -0.02 0.42 17.30
CA GLY A 123 0.62 1.70 17.05
C GLY A 123 0.83 2.52 18.33
N PRO A 124 0.96 3.83 18.20
CA PRO A 124 0.87 4.57 16.94
C PRO A 124 2.18 4.58 16.14
N PHE A 125 2.04 4.66 14.82
CA PHE A 125 3.14 4.92 13.87
C PHE A 125 3.10 6.38 13.41
N ASP A 126 4.24 6.98 13.13
CA ASP A 126 4.29 8.37 12.66
C ASP A 126 3.57 8.51 11.32
N ILE A 127 3.72 7.52 10.45
CA ILE A 127 3.07 7.44 9.14
C ILE A 127 2.44 6.06 8.96
N VAL A 128 1.23 6.02 8.43
CA VAL A 128 0.58 4.76 8.00
C VAL A 128 0.27 4.86 6.51
N THR A 129 0.59 3.81 5.77
CA THR A 129 0.32 3.71 4.33
C THR A 129 -0.49 2.46 4.01
N CYS A 130 -1.37 2.57 3.02
CA CYS A 130 -2.06 1.45 2.39
C CYS A 130 -2.17 1.74 0.89
N SER A 131 -1.71 0.81 0.06
CA SER A 131 -1.67 1.02 -1.38
C SER A 131 -2.29 -0.14 -2.14
N LEU A 132 -3.24 0.18 -3.05
CA LEU A 132 -3.84 -0.79 -3.95
C LEU A 132 -4.53 -1.96 -3.23
N PHE A 133 -5.27 -1.64 -2.21
CA PHE A 133 -6.00 -2.63 -1.42
C PHE A 133 -7.48 -2.31 -1.25
N LEU A 134 -7.87 -1.02 -1.15
CA LEU A 134 -9.28 -0.66 -0.92
C LEU A 134 -10.22 -1.17 -2.02
N HIS A 135 -9.77 -1.22 -3.25
CA HIS A 135 -10.59 -1.70 -4.39
C HIS A 135 -10.99 -3.19 -4.31
N HIS A 136 -10.46 -3.95 -3.34
CA HIS A 136 -10.88 -5.32 -3.04
C HIS A 136 -11.98 -5.40 -1.99
N LEU A 137 -12.33 -4.27 -1.36
CA LEU A 137 -13.21 -4.21 -0.20
C LEU A 137 -14.61 -3.72 -0.54
N THR A 138 -15.58 -4.15 0.24
CA THR A 138 -16.91 -3.51 0.29
C THR A 138 -16.80 -2.16 0.99
N ASP A 139 -17.81 -1.29 0.82
CA ASP A 139 -17.88 0.01 1.49
C ASP A 139 -17.72 -0.10 3.01
N ALA A 140 -18.40 -1.10 3.63
CA ALA A 140 -18.33 -1.31 5.08
C ALA A 140 -16.93 -1.71 5.55
N GLU A 141 -16.26 -2.61 4.82
CA GLU A 141 -14.89 -3.03 5.11
C GLU A 141 -13.90 -1.88 4.90
N ALA A 142 -14.09 -1.08 3.84
CA ALA A 142 -13.25 0.09 3.57
C ALA A 142 -13.37 1.14 4.68
N VAL A 143 -14.58 1.43 5.18
CA VAL A 143 -14.79 2.32 6.33
C VAL A 143 -14.13 1.76 7.58
N SER A 144 -14.31 0.48 7.88
CA SER A 144 -13.69 -0.16 9.06
C SER A 144 -12.17 -0.12 8.98
N LEU A 145 -11.61 -0.42 7.82
CA LEU A 145 -10.16 -0.35 7.60
C LEU A 145 -9.63 1.07 7.76
N LEU A 146 -10.24 2.07 7.12
CA LEU A 146 -9.83 3.47 7.22
C LEU A 146 -9.81 3.95 8.67
N ALA A 147 -10.86 3.65 9.45
CA ALA A 147 -10.91 3.96 10.88
C ALA A 147 -9.79 3.25 11.67
N ALA A 148 -9.54 1.98 11.38
CA ALA A 148 -8.47 1.22 12.02
C ALA A 148 -7.07 1.76 11.70
N LEU A 149 -6.84 2.19 10.47
CA LEU A 149 -5.58 2.83 10.05
C LEU A 149 -5.38 4.17 10.76
N ALA A 150 -6.45 4.99 10.86
CA ALA A 150 -6.39 6.28 11.55
C ALA A 150 -5.99 6.11 13.03
N LEU A 151 -6.58 5.14 13.73
CA LEU A 151 -6.24 4.82 15.13
C LEU A 151 -4.77 4.44 15.34
N ARG A 152 -4.09 3.98 14.31
CA ARG A 152 -2.67 3.60 14.34
C ARG A 152 -1.74 4.69 13.83
N THR A 153 -2.30 5.82 13.39
CA THR A 153 -1.57 6.95 12.82
C THR A 153 -1.33 8.03 13.85
N ARG A 154 -0.08 8.46 14.00
CA ARG A 154 0.27 9.61 14.86
C ARG A 154 0.23 10.94 14.11
N HIS A 155 0.68 10.96 12.85
CA HIS A 155 0.83 12.21 12.11
C HIS A 155 0.23 12.20 10.71
N LEU A 156 0.38 11.13 9.95
CA LEU A 156 0.00 11.12 8.53
C LEU A 156 -0.49 9.74 8.08
N LEU A 157 -1.76 9.67 7.67
CA LEU A 157 -2.31 8.53 6.97
C LEU A 157 -2.34 8.81 5.47
N LEU A 158 -1.79 7.91 4.69
CA LEU A 158 -1.76 7.95 3.23
C LEU A 158 -2.39 6.68 2.65
N VAL A 159 -3.47 6.83 1.92
CA VAL A 159 -4.07 5.71 1.18
C VAL A 159 -4.06 6.04 -0.31
N ASN A 160 -3.45 5.16 -1.10
CA ASN A 160 -3.31 5.35 -2.54
C ASN A 160 -3.93 4.18 -3.29
N ASP A 161 -4.91 4.46 -4.15
CA ASP A 161 -5.59 3.41 -4.91
C ASP A 161 -5.99 3.88 -6.32
N LEU A 162 -6.61 2.97 -7.07
CA LEU A 162 -7.10 3.21 -8.43
C LEU A 162 -8.28 4.19 -8.41
N ASP A 163 -8.31 5.13 -9.35
CA ASP A 163 -9.46 6.03 -9.58
C ASP A 163 -10.37 5.41 -10.64
N ARG A 164 -11.58 5.03 -10.25
CA ARG A 164 -12.58 4.44 -11.15
C ARG A 164 -13.04 5.45 -12.18
N GLY A 165 -12.47 5.40 -13.36
CA GLY A 165 -12.84 6.24 -14.49
C GLY A 165 -12.55 5.56 -15.82
N TRP A 166 -13.18 6.00 -16.91
CA TRP A 166 -12.99 5.41 -18.24
C TRP A 166 -11.52 5.43 -18.68
N TRP A 167 -10.79 6.49 -18.35
CA TRP A 167 -9.35 6.62 -18.61
C TRP A 167 -8.53 5.61 -17.84
N GLY A 168 -8.87 5.36 -16.57
CA GLY A 168 -8.25 4.35 -15.74
C GLY A 168 -8.41 2.94 -16.31
N HIS A 169 -9.61 2.58 -16.75
CA HIS A 169 -9.87 1.30 -17.42
C HIS A 169 -9.00 1.13 -18.66
N PHE A 170 -8.87 2.17 -19.49
CA PHE A 170 -8.04 2.12 -20.69
C PHE A 170 -6.56 1.94 -20.36
N VAL A 171 -6.01 2.73 -19.43
CA VAL A 171 -4.60 2.69 -19.01
C VAL A 171 -4.24 1.36 -18.35
N VAL A 172 -5.08 0.86 -17.44
CA VAL A 172 -4.84 -0.44 -16.76
C VAL A 172 -4.91 -1.60 -17.75
N ARG A 173 -5.89 -1.60 -18.66
CA ARG A 173 -6.03 -2.63 -19.69
C ARG A 173 -4.82 -2.64 -20.64
N LEU A 174 -4.38 -1.49 -21.12
CA LEU A 174 -3.22 -1.37 -21.97
C LEU A 174 -1.94 -1.75 -21.23
N GLY A 175 -1.76 -1.25 -20.00
CA GLY A 175 -0.61 -1.55 -19.16
C GLY A 175 -0.51 -3.04 -18.80
N SER A 176 -1.60 -3.67 -18.39
CA SER A 176 -1.61 -5.10 -18.09
C SER A 176 -1.29 -5.97 -19.33
N PHE A 177 -1.68 -5.52 -20.52
CA PHE A 177 -1.34 -6.22 -21.75
C PHE A 177 0.14 -6.07 -22.14
N LEU A 178 0.71 -4.88 -21.98
CA LEU A 178 2.08 -4.57 -22.41
C LEU A 178 3.15 -4.97 -21.38
N LEU A 179 2.87 -4.86 -20.08
CA LEU A 179 3.86 -4.98 -19.01
C LEU A 179 3.92 -6.38 -18.39
N THR A 180 2.93 -7.25 -18.62
CA THR A 180 2.94 -8.60 -18.05
C THR A 180 2.48 -9.67 -19.03
N ARG A 181 3.09 -10.85 -18.90
CA ARG A 181 2.67 -12.07 -19.59
C ARG A 181 1.80 -12.97 -18.69
N SER A 182 1.62 -12.60 -17.42
CA SER A 182 0.79 -13.37 -16.49
C SER A 182 -0.69 -13.29 -16.88
N PRO A 183 -1.36 -14.44 -17.17
CA PRO A 183 -2.80 -14.45 -17.44
C PRO A 183 -3.62 -13.92 -16.28
N VAL A 184 -3.17 -14.17 -15.03
CA VAL A 184 -3.81 -13.72 -13.80
C VAL A 184 -3.85 -12.20 -13.76
N VAL A 185 -2.71 -11.52 -13.96
CA VAL A 185 -2.63 -10.05 -13.92
C VAL A 185 -3.40 -9.40 -15.07
N ARG A 186 -3.43 -10.05 -16.26
CA ARG A 186 -4.22 -9.55 -17.41
C ARG A 186 -5.73 -9.61 -17.17
N PHE A 187 -6.17 -10.58 -16.39
CA PHE A 187 -7.57 -10.72 -15.99
C PHE A 187 -7.90 -9.81 -14.79
N ASP A 188 -7.07 -9.83 -13.75
CA ASP A 188 -7.31 -9.10 -12.49
C ASP A 188 -7.17 -7.57 -12.66
N GLY A 189 -6.30 -7.09 -13.56
CA GLY A 189 -6.13 -5.66 -13.79
C GLY A 189 -7.43 -4.93 -14.18
N PRO A 190 -8.14 -5.35 -15.24
CA PRO A 190 -9.45 -4.79 -15.58
C PRO A 190 -10.54 -5.05 -14.53
N ALA A 191 -10.51 -6.21 -13.85
CA ALA A 191 -11.47 -6.54 -12.78
C ALA A 191 -11.30 -5.62 -11.56
N SER A 192 -10.06 -5.33 -11.17
CA SER A 192 -9.75 -4.41 -10.07
C SER A 192 -10.28 -2.99 -10.30
N MET A 193 -10.35 -2.55 -11.59
CA MET A 193 -10.97 -1.26 -11.91
C MET A 193 -12.48 -1.23 -11.64
N GLY A 194 -13.16 -2.38 -11.74
CA GLY A 194 -14.59 -2.49 -11.41
C GLY A 194 -14.88 -2.28 -9.92
N GLY A 195 -13.99 -2.75 -9.05
CA GLY A 195 -14.06 -2.56 -7.60
C GLY A 195 -13.45 -1.24 -7.09
N ALA A 196 -12.74 -0.50 -7.94
CA ALA A 196 -12.11 0.75 -7.53
C ALA A 196 -13.14 1.82 -7.15
N PHE A 197 -12.81 2.66 -6.18
CA PHE A 197 -13.62 3.80 -5.77
C PHE A 197 -13.28 5.04 -6.58
N THR A 198 -14.27 5.89 -6.83
CA THR A 198 -14.04 7.26 -7.29
C THR A 198 -13.56 8.14 -6.14
N ARG A 199 -12.96 9.27 -6.46
CA ARG A 199 -12.55 10.27 -5.43
C ARG A 199 -13.72 10.80 -4.60
N ALA A 200 -14.92 10.86 -5.15
CA ALA A 200 -16.11 11.28 -4.42
C ALA A 200 -16.53 10.22 -3.40
N GLU A 201 -16.64 8.96 -3.82
CA GLU A 201 -16.92 7.83 -2.94
C GLU A 201 -15.85 7.68 -1.86
N THR A 202 -14.56 7.84 -2.20
CA THR A 202 -13.47 7.78 -1.21
C THR A 202 -13.59 8.87 -0.14
N ARG A 203 -14.01 10.10 -0.50
CA ARG A 203 -14.27 11.15 0.50
C ARG A 203 -15.43 10.80 1.42
N GLU A 204 -16.49 10.22 0.88
CA GLU A 204 -17.62 9.76 1.68
C GLU A 204 -17.23 8.64 2.64
N LEU A 205 -16.46 7.63 2.17
CA LEU A 205 -15.93 6.57 3.02
C LEU A 205 -15.03 7.13 4.13
N ALA A 206 -14.16 8.09 3.81
CA ALA A 206 -13.30 8.75 4.79
C ALA A 206 -14.12 9.50 5.86
N ALA A 207 -15.14 10.25 5.47
CA ALA A 207 -16.02 10.93 6.41
C ALA A 207 -16.76 9.94 7.32
N ARG A 208 -17.28 8.84 6.76
CA ARG A 208 -17.94 7.76 7.54
C ARG A 208 -16.96 7.05 8.48
N ALA A 209 -15.68 7.01 8.15
CA ALA A 209 -14.63 6.46 9.00
C ALA A 209 -14.12 7.45 10.07
N GLY A 210 -14.67 8.67 10.14
CA GLY A 210 -14.29 9.69 11.10
C GLY A 210 -12.96 10.41 10.76
N LEU A 211 -12.53 10.37 9.49
CA LEU A 211 -11.32 11.06 9.03
C LEU A 211 -11.66 12.51 8.63
N ASP A 212 -12.03 13.32 9.61
CA ASP A 212 -12.38 14.71 9.38
C ASP A 212 -11.17 15.48 8.80
N GLY A 213 -11.42 16.29 7.78
CA GLY A 213 -10.38 17.06 7.11
C GLY A 213 -9.48 16.25 6.16
N ALA A 214 -9.78 14.97 5.93
CA ALA A 214 -9.06 14.19 4.92
C ALA A 214 -9.25 14.79 3.52
N THR A 215 -8.17 14.85 2.75
CA THR A 215 -8.19 15.29 1.36
C THR A 215 -8.03 14.11 0.42
N VAL A 216 -8.74 14.11 -0.71
CA VAL A 216 -8.61 13.08 -1.75
C VAL A 216 -8.32 13.77 -3.07
N GLY A 217 -7.07 13.65 -3.52
CA GLY A 217 -6.55 14.26 -4.74
C GLY A 217 -6.27 13.25 -5.84
N TRP A 218 -6.46 13.66 -7.10
CA TRP A 218 -6.05 12.86 -8.25
C TRP A 218 -4.52 12.75 -8.35
N ARG A 219 -4.04 11.58 -8.78
CA ARG A 219 -2.62 11.31 -9.06
C ARG A 219 -2.49 10.59 -10.39
N TRP A 220 -1.54 11.04 -11.19
CA TRP A 220 -1.24 10.41 -12.48
C TRP A 220 -0.70 8.98 -12.28
N PRO A 221 -1.05 8.00 -13.15
CA PRO A 221 -1.86 8.12 -14.37
C PRO A 221 -3.37 7.89 -14.17
N CYS A 222 -3.81 7.18 -13.12
CA CYS A 222 -5.20 6.81 -12.88
C CYS A 222 -5.41 6.42 -11.41
N ARG A 223 -4.92 7.26 -10.50
CA ARG A 223 -4.95 7.02 -9.07
C ARG A 223 -5.52 8.20 -8.32
N TRP A 224 -5.93 7.94 -7.10
CA TRP A 224 -6.15 8.96 -6.09
C TRP A 224 -5.23 8.72 -4.88
N LEU A 225 -4.98 9.78 -4.15
CA LEU A 225 -4.32 9.74 -2.85
C LEU A 225 -5.24 10.40 -1.83
N LEU A 226 -5.58 9.67 -0.79
CA LEU A 226 -6.17 10.17 0.43
C LEU A 226 -5.03 10.53 1.38
N GLU A 227 -5.08 11.76 1.90
CA GLU A 227 -4.16 12.29 2.89
C GLU A 227 -4.97 12.76 4.11
N HIS A 228 -4.69 12.20 5.28
CA HIS A 228 -5.29 12.63 6.54
C HIS A 228 -4.19 12.92 7.54
N HIS A 229 -4.23 14.15 8.07
CA HIS A 229 -3.33 14.63 9.11
C HIS A 229 -4.02 14.51 10.46
N THR A 230 -3.47 13.68 11.34
CA THR A 230 -3.92 13.64 12.74
C THR A 230 -3.37 14.85 13.50
N ALA A 231 -4.19 15.44 14.36
CA ALA A 231 -3.85 16.60 15.15
C ALA A 231 -2.74 16.32 16.16
#